data_d2b5973fcbb59884458a46472baccdfe
#
_entry.id   d2b5973fcbb59884458a46472baccdfe
#
_cell.length_a   1.000
_cell.length_b   1.000
_cell.length_c   1.000
_cell.angle_alpha   90.00
_cell.angle_beta   90.00
_cell.angle_gamma   90.00
#
_symmetry.space_group_name_H-M   'P 1'
#
loop_
_entity.id
_entity.type
_entity.pdbx_description
1 polymer ?
#
loop_
_entity_poly.entity_id
_entity_poly.type
_entity_poly.pdbx_seq_one_letter_code
_entity_poly.pdbx_strand_id
1 'polypeptide(L)'
;MQRVPELIADLPELPRENSGAAWRDYGEVILCDTDEEMAKISDEYAPEHLEVQTKNLQWFHDRLKNYGSLFIGEETTVAYGDKCSGTNHILPTKGAGRYTGGLFVGKFIKTLSFQRMSKEATKEVGAACARISRYEGMEAHARTGDVRLRKYGFSN
;
A
#
# COMPACT_ATOMS: atom_id res chain seq x y z
N MET A 1 -13.16 -3.12 26.98
CA MET A 1 -11.81 -2.89 27.51
C MET A 1 -11.56 -3.57 28.82
N GLN A 2 -12.43 -3.45 29.82
CA GLN A 2 -12.29 -4.17 31.10
C GLN A 2 -12.13 -5.69 30.94
N ARG A 3 -12.72 -6.29 29.89
CA ARG A 3 -12.62 -7.74 29.60
C ARG A 3 -11.30 -8.21 29.02
N VAL A 4 -10.45 -7.32 28.46
CA VAL A 4 -9.19 -7.75 27.83
C VAL A 4 -8.23 -8.40 28.82
N PRO A 5 -7.96 -7.82 30.00
CA PRO A 5 -7.14 -8.48 31.00
C PRO A 5 -7.70 -9.82 31.51
N GLU A 6 -9.03 -9.92 31.62
CA GLU A 6 -9.70 -11.19 32.03
C GLU A 6 -9.47 -12.28 30.98
N LEU A 7 -9.68 -11.97 29.70
CA LEU A 7 -9.44 -12.91 28.60
C LEU A 7 -7.97 -13.32 28.49
N ILE A 8 -7.05 -12.40 28.74
CA ILE A 8 -5.61 -12.71 28.78
C ILE A 8 -5.30 -13.67 29.94
N ALA A 9 -5.91 -13.45 31.09
CA ALA A 9 -5.68 -14.29 32.28
C ALA A 9 -6.11 -15.75 32.05
N ASP A 10 -7.11 -15.98 31.19
CA ASP A 10 -7.62 -17.31 30.84
C ASP A 10 -6.73 -18.09 29.86
N LEU A 11 -5.72 -17.44 29.28
CA LEU A 11 -4.79 -18.08 28.33
C LEU A 11 -3.80 -19.01 29.06
N PRO A 12 -3.27 -20.05 28.37
CA PRO A 12 -2.12 -20.80 28.84
C PRO A 12 -0.92 -19.88 29.13
N GLU A 13 0.02 -20.35 29.96
CA GLU A 13 1.10 -19.54 30.54
C GLU A 13 1.85 -18.68 29.52
N LEU A 14 2.45 -19.28 28.48
CA LEU A 14 3.24 -18.55 27.50
C LEU A 14 2.43 -17.52 26.70
N PRO A 15 1.26 -17.85 26.10
CA PRO A 15 0.40 -16.83 25.46
C PRO A 15 -0.05 -15.74 26.42
N ARG A 16 -0.36 -16.07 27.67
CA ARG A 16 -0.77 -15.11 28.71
C ARG A 16 0.33 -14.10 29.01
N GLU A 17 1.57 -14.56 29.20
CA GLU A 17 2.71 -13.68 29.44
C GLU A 17 2.96 -12.73 28.27
N ASN A 18 3.00 -13.26 27.05
CA ASN A 18 3.23 -12.47 25.84
C ASN A 18 2.12 -11.45 25.61
N SER A 19 0.84 -11.88 25.68
CA SER A 19 -0.30 -10.98 25.48
C SER A 19 -0.42 -9.95 26.60
N GLY A 20 -0.12 -10.36 27.84
CA GLY A 20 -0.11 -9.45 28.99
C GLY A 20 0.95 -8.38 28.88
N ALA A 21 2.16 -8.74 28.47
CA ALA A 21 3.23 -7.79 28.21
C ALA A 21 2.87 -6.82 27.05
N ALA A 22 2.37 -7.36 25.94
CA ALA A 22 1.96 -6.56 24.79
C ALA A 22 0.85 -5.55 25.16
N TRP A 23 -0.17 -6.01 25.89
CA TRP A 23 -1.25 -5.13 26.33
C TRP A 23 -0.79 -4.05 27.30
N ARG A 24 0.07 -4.40 28.28
CA ARG A 24 0.62 -3.47 29.26
C ARG A 24 1.51 -2.39 28.61
N ASP A 25 2.37 -2.82 27.68
CA ASP A 25 3.45 -1.97 27.16
C ASP A 25 3.06 -1.19 25.91
N TYR A 26 2.10 -1.70 25.13
CA TYR A 26 1.71 -1.14 23.83
C TYR A 26 0.20 -1.01 23.63
N GLY A 27 -0.60 -1.47 24.58
CA GLY A 27 -2.07 -1.34 24.49
C GLY A 27 -2.47 0.14 24.54
N GLU A 28 -3.17 0.59 23.52
CA GLU A 28 -3.66 1.95 23.40
C GLU A 28 -5.16 1.97 23.10
N VAL A 29 -5.84 2.96 23.62
CA VAL A 29 -7.28 3.15 23.46
C VAL A 29 -7.57 4.57 23.08
N ILE A 30 -8.08 4.77 21.89
CA ILE A 30 -8.41 6.07 21.34
C ILE A 30 -9.93 6.18 21.27
N LEU A 31 -10.50 7.20 21.91
CA LEU A 31 -11.90 7.55 21.78
C LEU A 31 -12.07 8.58 20.69
N CYS A 32 -12.97 8.31 19.76
CA CYS A 32 -13.31 9.21 18.65
C CYS A 32 -14.77 9.64 18.77
N ASP A 33 -15.07 10.86 18.38
CA ASP A 33 -16.43 11.40 18.40
C ASP A 33 -17.22 11.02 17.14
N THR A 34 -16.53 10.73 16.03
CA THR A 34 -17.16 10.39 14.74
C THR A 34 -16.49 9.20 14.04
N ASP A 35 -17.23 8.56 13.13
CA ASP A 35 -16.72 7.48 12.28
C ASP A 35 -15.59 8.01 11.36
N GLU A 36 -15.67 9.26 10.90
CA GLU A 36 -14.65 9.90 10.06
C GLU A 36 -13.33 10.06 10.81
N GLU A 37 -13.40 10.50 12.06
CA GLU A 37 -12.23 10.61 12.93
C GLU A 37 -11.61 9.25 13.19
N MET A 38 -12.43 8.24 13.48
CA MET A 38 -11.97 6.86 13.68
C MET A 38 -11.25 6.31 12.44
N ALA A 39 -11.82 6.49 11.25
CA ALA A 39 -11.20 6.04 10.01
C ALA A 39 -9.88 6.78 9.73
N LYS A 40 -9.82 8.08 9.97
CA LYS A 40 -8.62 8.89 9.81
C LYS A 40 -7.50 8.42 10.72
N ILE A 41 -7.78 8.24 12.01
CA ILE A 41 -6.79 7.80 12.99
C ILE A 41 -6.31 6.38 12.64
N SER A 42 -7.22 5.48 12.25
CA SER A 42 -6.85 4.14 11.80
C SER A 42 -5.86 4.18 10.61
N ASP A 43 -6.12 5.03 9.62
CA ASP A 43 -5.24 5.20 8.46
C ASP A 43 -3.89 5.85 8.84
N GLU A 44 -3.85 6.70 9.86
CA GLU A 44 -2.62 7.27 10.40
C GLU A 44 -1.74 6.21 11.09
N TYR A 45 -2.34 5.25 11.78
CA TYR A 45 -1.63 4.11 12.36
C TYR A 45 -1.15 3.11 11.30
N ALA A 46 -1.93 2.91 10.25
CA ALA A 46 -1.66 1.94 9.18
C ALA A 46 -1.30 0.54 9.74
N PRO A 47 -2.20 -0.08 10.50
CA PRO A 47 -1.91 -1.31 11.22
C PRO A 47 -1.66 -2.48 10.27
N GLU A 48 -0.90 -3.45 10.74
CA GLU A 48 -0.70 -4.73 10.06
C GLU A 48 -2.02 -5.49 9.92
N HIS A 49 -2.74 -5.64 11.01
CA HIS A 49 -4.06 -6.25 11.08
C HIS A 49 -5.08 -5.21 11.52
N LEU A 50 -6.12 -5.02 10.75
CA LEU A 50 -7.21 -4.11 11.08
C LEU A 50 -8.53 -4.87 11.16
N GLU A 51 -9.10 -4.99 12.36
CA GLU A 51 -10.44 -5.52 12.55
C GLU A 51 -11.45 -4.38 12.69
N VAL A 52 -12.52 -4.41 11.90
CA VAL A 52 -13.61 -3.45 11.92
C VAL A 52 -14.85 -4.09 12.48
N GLN A 53 -15.24 -3.71 13.70
CA GLN A 53 -16.39 -4.21 14.45
C GLN A 53 -17.35 -3.04 14.73
N THR A 54 -18.01 -2.57 13.68
CA THR A 54 -18.91 -1.39 13.74
C THR A 54 -20.28 -1.70 13.14
N LYS A 55 -21.24 -0.79 13.32
CA LYS A 55 -22.58 -0.92 12.70
C LYS A 55 -22.54 -0.69 11.19
N ASN A 56 -21.59 0.10 10.71
CA ASN A 56 -21.48 0.55 9.32
C ASN A 56 -20.28 -0.07 8.62
N LEU A 57 -20.19 -1.39 8.56
CA LEU A 57 -19.05 -2.13 8.01
C LEU A 57 -18.68 -1.67 6.59
N GLN A 58 -19.68 -1.51 5.71
CA GLN A 58 -19.43 -1.10 4.33
C GLN A 58 -18.88 0.32 4.25
N TRP A 59 -19.34 1.23 5.11
CA TRP A 59 -18.84 2.60 5.15
C TRP A 59 -17.33 2.65 5.47
N PHE A 60 -16.87 1.84 6.42
CA PHE A 60 -15.44 1.73 6.77
C PHE A 60 -14.66 1.05 5.65
N HIS A 61 -15.17 -0.04 5.07
CA HIS A 61 -14.53 -0.72 3.94
C HIS A 61 -14.23 0.23 2.78
N ASP A 62 -15.15 1.12 2.45
CA ASP A 62 -15.02 2.06 1.33
C ASP A 62 -14.02 3.20 1.60
N ARG A 63 -13.68 3.45 2.85
CA ARG A 63 -12.86 4.61 3.27
C ARG A 63 -11.47 4.28 3.77
N LEU A 64 -11.32 3.18 4.47
CA LEU A 64 -10.02 2.75 4.98
C LEU A 64 -9.07 2.40 3.85
N LYS A 65 -7.81 2.83 3.95
CA LYS A 65 -6.81 2.71 2.88
C LYS A 65 -5.49 2.12 3.34
N ASN A 66 -5.13 2.33 4.60
CA ASN A 66 -3.81 2.04 5.12
C ASN A 66 -3.85 0.89 6.12
N TYR A 67 -3.73 -0.33 5.63
CA TYR A 67 -3.68 -1.54 6.45
C TYR A 67 -2.93 -2.66 5.72
N GLY A 68 -2.46 -3.64 6.45
CA GLY A 68 -1.90 -4.86 5.86
C GLY A 68 -3.01 -5.82 5.42
N SER A 69 -3.89 -6.18 6.35
CA SER A 69 -5.09 -6.98 6.09
C SER A 69 -6.28 -6.43 6.87
N LEU A 70 -7.44 -6.38 6.24
CA LEU A 70 -8.68 -5.88 6.80
C LEU A 70 -9.66 -7.02 7.04
N PHE A 71 -10.16 -7.11 8.27
CA PHE A 71 -11.15 -8.08 8.73
C PHE A 71 -12.44 -7.34 9.08
N ILE A 72 -13.54 -7.70 8.43
CA ILE A 72 -14.80 -6.94 8.45
C ILE A 72 -15.89 -7.76 9.11
N GLY A 73 -16.38 -7.31 10.25
CA GLY A 73 -17.47 -7.94 10.97
C GLY A 73 -17.04 -9.09 11.87
N GLU A 74 -18.01 -9.61 12.63
CA GLU A 74 -17.79 -10.63 13.65
C GLU A 74 -17.59 -12.04 13.09
N GLU A 75 -17.90 -12.25 11.82
CA GLU A 75 -17.79 -13.55 11.15
C GLU A 75 -16.36 -13.86 10.67
N THR A 76 -15.45 -12.92 10.81
CA THR A 76 -14.04 -13.09 10.45
C THR A 76 -13.10 -12.75 11.60
N THR A 77 -11.86 -13.17 11.49
CA THR A 77 -10.81 -12.87 12.48
C THR A 77 -9.42 -12.98 11.85
N VAL A 78 -8.44 -12.39 12.47
CA VAL A 78 -7.01 -12.48 12.10
C VAL A 78 -6.58 -13.92 11.91
N ALA A 79 -6.97 -14.82 12.81
CA ALA A 79 -6.58 -16.23 12.74
C ALA A 79 -7.07 -16.94 11.46
N TYR A 80 -8.20 -16.53 10.90
CA TYR A 80 -8.68 -17.09 9.61
C TYR A 80 -7.77 -16.63 8.46
N GLY A 81 -7.39 -15.37 8.45
CA GLY A 81 -6.44 -14.83 7.47
C GLY A 81 -5.09 -15.53 7.51
N ASP A 82 -4.58 -15.80 8.70
CA ASP A 82 -3.28 -16.44 8.90
C ASP A 82 -3.27 -17.91 8.54
N LYS A 83 -4.39 -18.62 8.62
CA LYS A 83 -4.41 -20.08 8.57
C LYS A 83 -5.18 -20.69 7.41
N CYS A 84 -6.35 -20.15 7.04
CA CYS A 84 -7.28 -20.91 6.21
C CYS A 84 -8.14 -20.11 5.22
N SER A 85 -8.22 -18.79 5.30
CA SER A 85 -9.04 -18.00 4.37
C SER A 85 -8.37 -17.73 3.01
N GLY A 86 -7.11 -18.13 2.84
CA GLY A 86 -6.39 -18.07 1.58
C GLY A 86 -5.76 -16.72 1.25
N THR A 87 -5.95 -15.71 2.08
CA THR A 87 -5.29 -14.41 1.94
C THR A 87 -3.81 -14.49 2.33
N ASN A 88 -3.00 -13.57 1.82
CA ASN A 88 -1.61 -13.43 2.26
C ASN A 88 -1.55 -13.09 3.75
N HIS A 89 -0.72 -13.82 4.51
CA HIS A 89 -0.48 -13.57 5.93
C HIS A 89 0.89 -12.92 6.22
N ILE A 90 1.73 -12.69 5.20
CA ILE A 90 3.00 -11.97 5.34
C ILE A 90 2.72 -10.49 5.08
N LEU A 91 2.34 -9.82 6.13
CA LEU A 91 1.75 -8.49 6.11
C LEU A 91 2.79 -7.40 6.43
N PRO A 92 2.54 -6.14 6.04
CA PRO A 92 3.43 -5.03 6.33
C PRO A 92 3.32 -4.59 7.78
N THR A 93 4.46 -4.47 8.46
CA THR A 93 4.57 -3.96 9.83
C THR A 93 5.03 -2.50 9.87
N LYS A 94 5.01 -1.88 11.04
CA LYS A 94 5.56 -0.53 11.29
C LYS A 94 5.03 0.55 10.34
N GLY A 95 3.73 0.51 10.08
CA GLY A 95 3.06 1.48 9.23
C GLY A 95 3.32 1.33 7.72
N ALA A 96 3.97 0.25 7.28
CA ALA A 96 4.20 -0.02 5.86
C ALA A 96 2.90 -0.30 5.09
N GLY A 97 1.77 -0.52 5.79
CA GLY A 97 0.43 -0.57 5.20
C GLY A 97 0.04 0.67 4.38
N ARG A 98 0.77 1.79 4.54
CA ARG A 98 0.60 3.01 3.73
C ARG A 98 1.00 2.85 2.26
N TYR A 99 1.85 1.88 1.93
CA TYR A 99 2.38 1.73 0.57
C TYR A 99 2.49 0.30 0.07
N THR A 100 2.17 -0.70 0.88
CA THR A 100 2.19 -2.11 0.49
C THR A 100 1.19 -2.93 1.29
N GLY A 101 0.60 -3.95 0.68
CA GLY A 101 -0.20 -4.98 1.36
C GLY A 101 0.62 -6.21 1.78
N GLY A 102 1.95 -6.16 1.68
CA GLY A 102 2.83 -7.29 2.02
C GLY A 102 3.19 -8.16 0.82
N LEU A 103 3.30 -9.47 1.04
CA LEU A 103 3.70 -10.42 0.01
C LEU A 103 2.53 -10.74 -0.94
N PHE A 104 2.77 -10.66 -2.23
CA PHE A 104 1.83 -11.07 -3.27
C PHE A 104 2.58 -11.54 -4.53
N VAL A 105 1.90 -12.19 -5.45
CA VAL A 105 2.51 -12.78 -6.65
C VAL A 105 3.35 -11.80 -7.47
N GLY A 106 2.95 -10.53 -7.51
CA GLY A 106 3.68 -9.47 -8.22
C GLY A 106 5.11 -9.23 -7.70
N LYS A 107 5.44 -9.64 -6.46
CA LYS A 107 6.81 -9.56 -5.94
C LYS A 107 7.78 -10.54 -6.61
N PHE A 108 7.26 -11.56 -7.25
CA PHE A 108 8.03 -12.56 -7.99
C PHE A 108 8.05 -12.34 -9.50
N ILE A 109 7.33 -11.33 -9.98
CA ILE A 109 7.24 -10.98 -11.39
C ILE A 109 8.18 -9.81 -11.66
N LYS A 110 9.08 -10.01 -12.63
CA LYS A 110 9.94 -8.94 -13.16
C LYS A 110 9.19 -8.22 -14.29
N THR A 111 8.93 -6.95 -14.11
CA THR A 111 8.39 -6.10 -15.18
C THR A 111 9.54 -5.53 -16.00
N LEU A 112 9.48 -5.73 -17.29
CA LEU A 112 10.43 -5.18 -18.27
C LEU A 112 9.67 -4.26 -19.21
N SER A 113 10.27 -3.13 -19.54
CA SER A 113 9.78 -2.26 -20.61
C SER A 113 10.65 -2.38 -21.85
N PHE A 114 10.03 -2.33 -23.01
CA PHE A 114 10.72 -2.13 -24.29
C PHE A 114 10.01 -1.03 -25.07
N GLN A 115 10.77 -0.37 -25.93
CA GLN A 115 10.24 0.70 -26.79
C GLN A 115 10.63 0.45 -28.23
N ARG A 116 9.67 0.55 -29.12
CA ARG A 116 9.86 0.56 -30.56
C ARG A 116 9.04 1.71 -31.16
N MET A 117 9.66 2.47 -32.04
CA MET A 117 9.01 3.62 -32.65
C MET A 117 9.08 3.52 -34.16
N SER A 118 8.02 3.92 -34.84
CA SER A 118 8.04 4.06 -36.29
C SER A 118 8.78 5.34 -36.71
N LYS A 119 9.18 5.37 -37.98
CA LYS A 119 9.79 6.55 -38.58
C LYS A 119 8.84 7.77 -38.46
N GLU A 120 7.56 7.58 -38.74
CA GLU A 120 6.53 8.61 -38.74
C GLU A 120 6.34 9.18 -37.33
N ALA A 121 6.23 8.32 -36.31
CA ALA A 121 6.12 8.73 -34.91
C ALA A 121 7.34 9.52 -34.43
N THR A 122 8.52 9.24 -34.99
CA THR A 122 9.75 9.98 -34.64
C THR A 122 9.64 11.47 -34.98
N LYS A 123 8.82 11.88 -35.98
CA LYS A 123 8.62 13.28 -36.31
C LYS A 123 8.14 14.10 -35.10
N GLU A 124 7.09 13.65 -34.47
CA GLU A 124 6.50 14.36 -33.31
C GLU A 124 7.28 14.11 -32.01
N VAL A 125 7.59 12.86 -31.72
CA VAL A 125 8.28 12.47 -30.48
C VAL A 125 9.72 13.00 -30.45
N GLY A 126 10.43 12.98 -31.57
CA GLY A 126 11.79 13.52 -31.68
C GLY A 126 11.82 15.04 -31.45
N ALA A 127 10.89 15.77 -32.04
CA ALA A 127 10.77 17.23 -31.85
C ALA A 127 10.40 17.58 -30.40
N ALA A 128 9.44 16.86 -29.81
CA ALA A 128 9.06 17.04 -28.41
C ALA A 128 10.22 16.72 -27.46
N CYS A 129 10.90 15.60 -27.68
CA CYS A 129 12.06 15.18 -26.90
C CYS A 129 13.17 16.24 -26.94
N ALA A 130 13.54 16.73 -28.13
CA ALA A 130 14.57 17.74 -28.27
C ALA A 130 14.22 19.03 -27.50
N ARG A 131 12.97 19.46 -27.57
CA ARG A 131 12.49 20.67 -26.88
C ARG A 131 12.49 20.49 -25.36
N ILE A 132 11.91 19.40 -24.84
CA ILE A 132 11.85 19.13 -23.40
C ILE A 132 13.27 19.01 -22.84
N SER A 133 14.12 18.23 -23.49
CA SER A 133 15.51 18.04 -23.04
C SER A 133 16.29 19.35 -22.96
N ARG A 134 16.05 20.31 -23.86
CA ARG A 134 16.68 21.64 -23.77
C ARG A 134 16.16 22.46 -22.61
N TYR A 135 14.86 22.40 -22.31
CA TYR A 135 14.32 23.05 -21.11
C TYR A 135 14.94 22.50 -19.84
N GLU A 136 15.28 21.21 -19.81
CA GLU A 136 15.94 20.53 -18.69
C GLU A 136 17.47 20.70 -18.68
N GLY A 137 18.06 21.40 -19.66
CA GLY A 137 19.51 21.56 -19.81
C GLY A 137 20.23 20.29 -20.30
N MET A 138 19.49 19.31 -20.83
CA MET A 138 20.02 18.02 -21.29
C MET A 138 20.30 18.01 -22.79
N GLU A 139 21.26 18.80 -23.24
CA GLU A 139 21.57 19.01 -24.68
C GLU A 139 21.93 17.68 -25.39
N ALA A 140 22.65 16.78 -24.74
CA ALA A 140 22.98 15.47 -25.33
C ALA A 140 21.71 14.66 -25.65
N HIS A 141 20.70 14.69 -24.80
CA HIS A 141 19.40 14.05 -25.05
C HIS A 141 18.68 14.76 -26.21
N ALA A 142 18.66 16.08 -26.22
CA ALA A 142 18.05 16.87 -27.31
C ALA A 142 18.63 16.48 -28.67
N ARG A 143 19.95 16.37 -28.77
CA ARG A 143 20.64 15.99 -30.00
C ARG A 143 20.28 14.59 -30.49
N THR A 144 19.90 13.67 -29.62
CA THR A 144 19.42 12.35 -30.05
C THR A 144 18.10 12.44 -30.83
N GLY A 145 17.22 13.36 -30.46
CA GLY A 145 16.01 13.69 -31.21
C GLY A 145 16.36 14.33 -32.55
N ASP A 146 17.19 15.40 -32.54
CA ASP A 146 17.58 16.15 -33.74
C ASP A 146 18.24 15.26 -34.79
N VAL A 147 19.13 14.37 -34.42
CA VAL A 147 19.81 13.44 -35.35
C VAL A 147 18.79 12.54 -36.06
N ARG A 148 17.77 12.07 -35.37
CA ARG A 148 16.72 11.23 -35.97
C ARG A 148 15.83 12.03 -36.91
N LEU A 149 15.43 13.23 -36.50
CA LEU A 149 14.67 14.15 -37.36
C LEU A 149 15.40 14.43 -38.65
N ARG A 150 16.67 14.83 -38.59
CA ARG A 150 17.49 15.06 -39.78
C ARG A 150 17.66 13.81 -40.64
N LYS A 151 17.93 12.65 -40.02
CA LYS A 151 18.10 11.37 -40.73
C LYS A 151 16.86 11.03 -41.57
N TYR A 152 15.69 11.33 -41.11
CA TYR A 152 14.43 11.02 -41.78
C TYR A 152 13.86 12.17 -42.60
N GLY A 153 14.57 13.32 -42.69
CA GLY A 153 14.13 14.48 -43.46
C GLY A 153 12.98 15.24 -42.82
N PHE A 154 12.82 15.15 -41.52
CA PHE A 154 11.86 15.97 -40.79
C PHE A 154 12.57 17.24 -40.32
N SER A 155 11.98 18.41 -40.64
CA SER A 155 12.43 19.68 -40.09
C SER A 155 11.97 19.85 -38.65
N ASN A 156 12.82 20.50 -37.86
CA ASN A 156 12.46 20.96 -36.52
C ASN A 156 11.48 22.11 -36.59
#